data_1d8520c1b57c9c81d0be7ef10daefd93
#
_entry.id   1d8520c1b57c9c81d0be7ef10daefd93
#
_cell.length_a   1.000
_cell.length_b   1.000
_cell.length_c   1.000
_cell.angle_alpha   90.00
_cell.angle_beta   90.00
_cell.angle_gamma   90.00
#
_symmetry.space_group_name_H-M   'P 1'
#
loop_
_entity.id
_entity.type
_entity.pdbx_description
1 polymer ?
#
loop_
_entity_poly.entity_id
_entity_poly.type
_entity_poly.pdbx_seq_one_letter_code
_entity_poly.pdbx_strand_id
1 'polypeptide(L)'
;MSEWVLAVEGTEVGGQFAMFLALMAGVLHAAFGAMQKGQVSPWVMRGAIDISYGFMALLVVLFVVPWPEKHLWPILACVWSIHSVYKILQAMAYSRGAYTVVYPVVRGSAPLFTVIGAYFLFGETFVFGQWLGLLVLLVGIFGLAAYNLRTVTLERNTLNMALGLALCTGLFVAFYTTYDAYGIRQSINPFTFIAWLFLVDSFLIPILAFGYARRNGILLKGQGLLWKGPLGGLLAVSSFGSILLATRLDKVGEAAILRETSVIFAALIGWLFLKERVGPYRLAMMSLIVLGVVIVEFSD
;
A
#
# COMPACT_ATOMS: atom_id res chain seq x y z
N MET A 1 -6.40 -21.51 -11.86
CA MET A 1 -6.28 -20.05 -11.70
C MET A 1 -4.92 -19.51 -12.16
N SER A 2 -3.79 -20.14 -11.78
CA SER A 2 -2.46 -19.73 -12.25
C SER A 2 -2.32 -19.77 -13.78
N GLU A 3 -2.80 -20.83 -14.42
CA GLU A 3 -2.79 -20.99 -15.89
C GLU A 3 -3.59 -19.88 -16.59
N TRP A 4 -4.74 -19.51 -16.03
CA TRP A 4 -5.54 -18.43 -16.59
C TRP A 4 -4.81 -17.06 -16.48
N VAL A 5 -4.17 -16.77 -15.35
CA VAL A 5 -3.37 -15.54 -15.16
C VAL A 5 -2.26 -15.46 -16.21
N LEU A 6 -1.55 -16.58 -16.41
CA LEU A 6 -0.49 -16.66 -17.43
C LEU A 6 -1.02 -16.54 -18.87
N ALA A 7 -2.21 -17.04 -19.13
CA ALA A 7 -2.83 -16.97 -20.46
C ALA A 7 -3.30 -15.58 -20.86
N VAL A 8 -3.65 -14.72 -19.87
CA VAL A 8 -4.13 -13.36 -20.12
C VAL A 8 -3.06 -12.28 -19.91
N GLU A 9 -1.89 -12.64 -19.41
CA GLU A 9 -0.76 -11.72 -19.19
C GLU A 9 -0.39 -11.01 -20.51
N GLY A 10 -0.35 -9.66 -20.49
CA GLY A 10 -0.04 -8.84 -21.66
C GLY A 10 -1.13 -8.77 -22.72
N THR A 11 -2.33 -9.31 -22.47
CA THR A 11 -3.50 -9.18 -23.36
C THR A 11 -4.41 -8.04 -22.90
N GLU A 12 -5.30 -7.58 -23.79
CA GLU A 12 -6.32 -6.58 -23.44
C GLU A 12 -7.23 -7.04 -22.27
N VAL A 13 -7.60 -8.32 -22.25
CA VAL A 13 -8.38 -8.91 -21.13
C VAL A 13 -7.58 -8.86 -19.84
N GLY A 14 -6.27 -9.13 -19.90
CA GLY A 14 -5.36 -9.02 -18.76
C GLY A 14 -5.28 -7.59 -18.24
N GLY A 15 -5.17 -6.59 -19.13
CA GLY A 15 -5.15 -5.16 -18.76
C GLY A 15 -6.44 -4.72 -18.08
N GLN A 16 -7.61 -5.07 -18.64
CA GLN A 16 -8.91 -4.77 -18.03
C GLN A 16 -9.06 -5.43 -16.64
N PHE A 17 -8.57 -6.64 -16.49
CA PHE A 17 -8.59 -7.32 -15.20
C PHE A 17 -7.58 -6.71 -14.22
N ALA A 18 -6.41 -6.26 -14.67
CA ALA A 18 -5.44 -5.53 -13.86
C ALA A 18 -6.02 -4.21 -13.33
N MET A 19 -6.71 -3.44 -14.19
CA MET A 19 -7.42 -2.23 -13.78
C MET A 19 -8.46 -2.53 -12.69
N PHE A 20 -9.30 -3.56 -12.89
CA PHE A 20 -10.28 -3.98 -11.87
C PHE A 20 -9.60 -4.33 -10.54
N LEU A 21 -8.52 -5.11 -10.58
CA LEU A 21 -7.76 -5.52 -9.39
C LEU A 21 -7.13 -4.31 -8.69
N ALA A 22 -6.58 -3.36 -9.42
CA ALA A 22 -5.96 -2.16 -8.86
C ALA A 22 -7.00 -1.24 -8.19
N LEU A 23 -8.18 -1.05 -8.79
CA LEU A 23 -9.30 -0.31 -8.19
C LEU A 23 -9.84 -1.03 -6.95
N MET A 24 -10.04 -2.34 -7.02
CA MET A 24 -10.43 -3.17 -5.86
C MET A 24 -9.41 -3.07 -4.74
N ALA A 25 -8.12 -3.11 -5.06
CA ALA A 25 -7.05 -2.90 -4.08
C ALA A 25 -7.17 -1.52 -3.42
N GLY A 26 -7.54 -0.49 -4.16
CA GLY A 26 -7.80 0.86 -3.62
C GLY A 26 -8.95 0.89 -2.60
N VAL A 27 -10.08 0.26 -2.92
CA VAL A 27 -11.24 0.15 -1.99
C VAL A 27 -10.85 -0.60 -0.72
N LEU A 28 -10.23 -1.78 -0.87
CA LEU A 28 -9.81 -2.62 0.25
C LEU A 28 -8.75 -1.93 1.11
N HIS A 29 -7.83 -1.17 0.49
CA HIS A 29 -6.84 -0.37 1.21
C HIS A 29 -7.48 0.76 2.02
N ALA A 30 -8.51 1.40 1.49
CA ALA A 30 -9.27 2.42 2.21
C ALA A 30 -9.99 1.82 3.42
N ALA A 31 -10.63 0.65 3.26
CA ALA A 31 -11.26 -0.10 4.35
C ALA A 31 -10.22 -0.53 5.41
N PHE A 32 -9.06 -1.02 4.98
CA PHE A 32 -7.93 -1.33 5.84
C PHE A 32 -7.46 -0.13 6.66
N GLY A 33 -7.32 1.04 6.03
CA GLY A 33 -6.95 2.28 6.70
C GLY A 33 -8.00 2.75 7.71
N ALA A 34 -9.28 2.67 7.35
CA ALA A 34 -10.39 3.03 8.24
C ALA A 34 -10.45 2.12 9.48
N MET A 35 -10.22 0.81 9.31
CA MET A 35 -10.20 -0.16 10.42
C MET A 35 -9.07 0.12 11.42
N GLN A 36 -7.96 0.67 10.97
CA GLN A 36 -6.83 1.03 11.83
C GLN A 36 -7.05 2.32 12.65
N LYS A 37 -8.07 3.13 12.33
CA LYS A 37 -8.43 4.29 13.15
C LYS A 37 -8.85 3.82 14.55
N GLY A 38 -8.27 4.42 15.59
CA GLY A 38 -8.60 4.11 16.98
C GLY A 38 -7.44 4.39 17.94
N GLN A 39 -7.62 4.00 19.20
CA GLN A 39 -6.67 4.25 20.28
C GLN A 39 -5.56 3.19 20.41
N VAL A 40 -5.57 2.16 19.55
CA VAL A 40 -4.53 1.13 19.58
C VAL A 40 -3.24 1.68 18.99
N SER A 41 -2.13 1.45 19.69
CA SER A 41 -0.80 1.82 19.17
C SER A 41 -0.59 1.27 17.75
N PRO A 42 -0.09 2.09 16.80
CA PRO A 42 0.19 1.63 15.43
C PRO A 42 1.11 0.40 15.38
N TRP A 43 2.10 0.32 16.26
CA TRP A 43 3.00 -0.83 16.36
C TRP A 43 2.27 -2.12 16.74
N VAL A 44 1.42 -2.04 17.78
CA VAL A 44 0.67 -3.19 18.29
C VAL A 44 -0.38 -3.65 17.25
N MET A 45 -1.08 -2.71 16.64
CA MET A 45 -2.05 -3.00 15.58
C MET A 45 -1.37 -3.68 14.40
N ARG A 46 -0.23 -3.14 13.94
CA ARG A 46 0.52 -3.72 12.83
C ARG A 46 0.99 -5.13 13.16
N GLY A 47 1.54 -5.36 14.37
CA GLY A 47 1.94 -6.70 14.80
C GLY A 47 0.80 -7.71 14.79
N ALA A 48 -0.40 -7.32 15.25
CA ALA A 48 -1.57 -8.18 15.24
C ALA A 48 -2.04 -8.52 13.81
N ILE A 49 -1.98 -7.56 12.89
CA ILE A 49 -2.28 -7.75 11.46
C ILE A 49 -1.28 -8.70 10.83
N ASP A 50 0.02 -8.48 11.07
CA ASP A 50 1.10 -9.28 10.48
C ASP A 50 1.04 -10.75 10.97
N ILE A 51 0.76 -11.00 12.26
CA ILE A 51 0.51 -12.36 12.77
C ILE A 51 -0.68 -13.00 12.04
N SER A 52 -1.75 -12.26 11.86
CA SER A 52 -2.98 -12.79 11.29
C SER A 52 -2.81 -13.18 9.82
N TYR A 53 -2.23 -12.31 9.00
CA TYR A 53 -1.99 -12.67 7.60
C TYR A 53 -0.86 -13.71 7.46
N GLY A 54 0.14 -13.70 8.33
CA GLY A 54 1.17 -14.73 8.37
C GLY A 54 0.59 -16.12 8.62
N PHE A 55 -0.37 -16.23 9.55
CA PHE A 55 -1.10 -17.48 9.79
C PHE A 55 -1.93 -17.91 8.59
N MET A 56 -2.66 -16.97 7.94
CA MET A 56 -3.39 -17.27 6.69
C MET A 56 -2.45 -17.73 5.59
N ALA A 57 -1.34 -17.02 5.39
CA ALA A 57 -0.33 -17.37 4.40
C ALA A 57 0.32 -18.72 4.67
N LEU A 58 0.58 -19.06 5.94
CA LEU A 58 1.12 -20.38 6.32
C LEU A 58 0.19 -21.51 5.88
N LEU A 59 -1.11 -21.37 6.09
CA LEU A 59 -2.08 -22.39 5.64
C LEU A 59 -2.09 -22.53 4.11
N VAL A 60 -2.02 -21.40 3.39
CA VAL A 60 -1.97 -21.43 1.92
C VAL A 60 -0.67 -22.05 1.42
N VAL A 61 0.46 -21.74 2.04
CA VAL A 61 1.78 -22.31 1.70
C VAL A 61 1.83 -23.82 1.95
N LEU A 62 1.23 -24.28 3.04
CA LEU A 62 1.27 -25.71 3.39
C LEU A 62 0.32 -26.57 2.56
N PHE A 63 -0.84 -26.04 2.15
CA PHE A 63 -1.93 -26.87 1.61
C PHE A 63 -2.38 -26.48 0.19
N VAL A 64 -2.02 -25.29 -0.32
CA VAL A 64 -2.63 -24.76 -1.55
C VAL A 64 -1.62 -24.53 -2.67
N VAL A 65 -0.45 -23.94 -2.36
CA VAL A 65 0.52 -23.56 -3.39
C VAL A 65 1.77 -24.44 -3.34
N PRO A 66 2.46 -24.64 -4.48
CA PRO A 66 3.74 -25.35 -4.50
C PRO A 66 4.83 -24.52 -3.78
N TRP A 67 5.95 -25.18 -3.49
CA TRP A 67 7.16 -24.51 -2.99
C TRP A 67 7.71 -23.57 -4.06
N PRO A 68 8.31 -22.42 -3.65
CA PRO A 68 8.89 -21.49 -4.60
C PRO A 68 10.12 -22.09 -5.27
N GLU A 69 10.34 -21.68 -6.49
CA GLU A 69 11.53 -22.03 -7.25
C GLU A 69 12.80 -21.52 -6.56
N LYS A 70 13.91 -22.19 -6.75
CA LYS A 70 15.17 -21.87 -6.03
C LYS A 70 15.61 -20.41 -6.21
N HIS A 71 15.40 -19.83 -7.39
CA HIS A 71 15.75 -18.43 -7.68
C HIS A 71 14.86 -17.40 -6.98
N LEU A 72 13.67 -17.80 -6.51
CA LEU A 72 12.78 -16.88 -5.77
C LEU A 72 13.23 -16.65 -4.31
N TRP A 73 14.01 -17.54 -3.71
CA TRP A 73 14.44 -17.37 -2.32
C TRP A 73 15.24 -16.09 -2.05
N PRO A 74 16.28 -15.74 -2.86
CA PRO A 74 16.96 -14.44 -2.68
C PRO A 74 16.02 -13.26 -2.95
N ILE A 75 15.07 -13.39 -3.89
CA ILE A 75 14.07 -12.34 -4.15
C ILE A 75 13.19 -12.14 -2.91
N LEU A 76 12.65 -13.21 -2.33
CA LEU A 76 11.84 -13.16 -1.10
C LEU A 76 12.62 -12.59 0.09
N ALA A 77 13.92 -12.89 0.21
CA ALA A 77 14.77 -12.32 1.25
C ALA A 77 14.95 -10.80 1.07
N CYS A 78 15.12 -10.33 -0.16
CA CYS A 78 15.16 -8.90 -0.46
C CYS A 78 13.80 -8.23 -0.20
N VAL A 79 12.69 -8.85 -0.63
CA VAL A 79 11.32 -8.40 -0.35
C VAL A 79 11.13 -8.21 1.15
N TRP A 80 11.44 -9.22 1.95
CA TRP A 80 11.37 -9.14 3.41
C TRP A 80 12.17 -7.96 3.97
N SER A 81 13.38 -7.74 3.47
CA SER A 81 14.24 -6.65 3.92
C SER A 81 13.65 -5.28 3.58
N ILE A 82 13.20 -5.09 2.35
CA ILE A 82 12.60 -3.82 1.87
C ILE A 82 11.30 -3.52 2.65
N HIS A 83 10.42 -4.52 2.80
CA HIS A 83 9.18 -4.38 3.55
C HIS A 83 9.43 -4.09 5.05
N SER A 84 10.45 -4.72 5.64
CA SER A 84 10.83 -4.47 7.04
C SER A 84 11.24 -3.02 7.25
N VAL A 85 12.11 -2.48 6.39
CA VAL A 85 12.53 -1.07 6.44
C VAL A 85 11.35 -0.14 6.20
N TYR A 86 10.52 -0.40 5.19
CA TYR A 86 9.31 0.36 4.92
C TYR A 86 8.39 0.44 6.14
N LYS A 87 8.08 -0.68 6.78
CA LYS A 87 7.18 -0.74 7.94
C LYS A 87 7.73 0.03 9.15
N ILE A 88 9.04 -0.05 9.38
CA ILE A 88 9.71 0.71 10.44
C ILE A 88 9.64 2.22 10.14
N LEU A 89 9.99 2.64 8.93
CA LEU A 89 9.90 4.05 8.50
C LEU A 89 8.48 4.59 8.64
N GLN A 90 7.49 3.81 8.19
CA GLN A 90 6.07 4.16 8.29
C GLN A 90 5.64 4.34 9.76
N ALA A 91 6.00 3.41 10.63
CA ALA A 91 5.68 3.50 12.05
C ALA A 91 6.36 4.71 12.71
N MET A 92 7.60 5.01 12.33
CA MET A 92 8.33 6.19 12.80
C MET A 92 7.71 7.50 12.29
N ALA A 93 7.28 7.57 11.04
CA ALA A 93 6.63 8.73 10.47
C ALA A 93 5.29 9.02 11.15
N TYR A 94 4.46 7.99 11.33
CA TYR A 94 3.14 8.12 11.98
C TYR A 94 3.21 8.37 13.49
N SER A 95 4.30 8.00 14.15
CA SER A 95 4.48 8.33 15.56
C SER A 95 4.94 9.77 15.81
N ARG A 96 5.47 10.46 14.79
CA ARG A 96 6.01 11.82 14.89
C ARG A 96 5.14 12.90 14.25
N GLY A 97 4.29 12.54 13.29
CA GLY A 97 3.43 13.48 12.58
C GLY A 97 1.96 13.09 12.64
N ALA A 98 1.08 14.10 12.51
CA ALA A 98 -0.34 13.83 12.36
C ALA A 98 -0.59 12.96 11.13
N TYR A 99 -1.40 11.91 11.27
CA TYR A 99 -1.73 10.99 10.18
C TYR A 99 -2.24 11.72 8.93
N THR A 100 -3.08 12.76 9.15
CA THR A 100 -3.65 13.58 8.07
C THR A 100 -2.63 14.36 7.24
N VAL A 101 -1.40 14.52 7.75
CA VAL A 101 -0.29 15.17 7.05
C VAL A 101 0.66 14.15 6.46
N VAL A 102 1.09 13.19 7.28
CA VAL A 102 2.08 12.18 6.89
C VAL A 102 1.54 11.26 5.78
N TYR A 103 0.30 10.78 5.92
CA TYR A 103 -0.30 9.85 4.99
C TYR A 103 -0.37 10.38 3.54
N PRO A 104 -0.87 11.62 3.26
CA PRO A 104 -0.86 12.14 1.90
C PRO A 104 0.54 12.32 1.32
N VAL A 105 1.55 12.65 2.13
CA VAL A 105 2.93 12.79 1.63
C VAL A 105 3.51 11.44 1.23
N VAL A 106 3.31 10.39 2.03
CA VAL A 106 3.70 9.02 1.66
C VAL A 106 2.99 8.60 0.38
N ARG A 107 1.68 8.80 0.31
CA ARG A 107 0.84 8.36 -0.82
C ARG A 107 1.11 9.16 -2.09
N GLY A 108 1.38 10.47 -1.99
CA GLY A 108 1.66 11.30 -3.16
C GLY A 108 3.06 11.07 -3.74
N SER A 109 4.05 10.78 -2.91
CA SER A 109 5.41 10.54 -3.41
C SER A 109 5.58 9.13 -4.02
N ALA A 110 4.85 8.13 -3.54
CA ALA A 110 5.00 6.75 -3.97
C ALA A 110 4.73 6.52 -5.48
N PRO A 111 3.63 6.99 -6.09
CA PRO A 111 3.38 6.77 -7.52
C PRO A 111 4.46 7.37 -8.41
N LEU A 112 4.93 8.57 -8.09
CA LEU A 112 6.00 9.21 -8.84
C LEU A 112 7.28 8.35 -8.86
N PHE A 113 7.71 7.91 -7.68
CA PHE A 113 8.89 7.05 -7.58
C PHE A 113 8.65 5.66 -8.18
N THR A 114 7.42 5.14 -8.14
CA THR A 114 7.08 3.86 -8.77
C THR A 114 7.15 3.93 -10.28
N VAL A 115 6.63 5.01 -10.90
CA VAL A 115 6.73 5.23 -12.35
C VAL A 115 8.20 5.30 -12.78
N ILE A 116 9.03 6.04 -12.04
CA ILE A 116 10.47 6.12 -12.29
C ILE A 116 11.13 4.74 -12.13
N GLY A 117 10.80 4.02 -11.06
CA GLY A 117 11.33 2.67 -10.82
C GLY A 117 10.90 1.66 -11.89
N ALA A 118 9.66 1.74 -12.37
CA ALA A 118 9.13 0.91 -13.44
C ALA A 118 9.83 1.18 -14.78
N TYR A 119 10.17 2.43 -15.06
CA TYR A 119 10.99 2.77 -16.22
C TYR A 119 12.35 2.05 -16.18
N PHE A 120 13.08 2.11 -15.06
CA PHE A 120 14.42 1.50 -14.95
C PHE A 120 14.38 -0.03 -14.89
N LEU A 121 13.39 -0.64 -14.23
CA LEU A 121 13.31 -2.09 -14.02
C LEU A 121 12.63 -2.83 -15.18
N PHE A 122 11.63 -2.22 -15.79
CA PHE A 122 10.77 -2.89 -16.78
C PHE A 122 10.80 -2.20 -18.15
N GLY A 123 11.45 -1.04 -18.29
CA GLY A 123 11.42 -0.24 -19.51
C GLY A 123 10.04 0.38 -19.79
N GLU A 124 9.18 0.49 -18.78
CA GLU A 124 7.85 1.10 -18.93
C GLU A 124 7.99 2.59 -19.26
N THR A 125 7.37 3.03 -20.35
CA THR A 125 7.37 4.44 -20.76
C THR A 125 5.97 5.02 -20.64
N PHE A 126 5.90 6.23 -20.12
CA PHE A 126 4.65 7.00 -20.06
C PHE A 126 4.60 7.98 -21.21
N VAL A 127 3.46 8.05 -21.90
CA VAL A 127 3.17 9.09 -22.87
C VAL A 127 2.87 10.43 -22.20
N PHE A 128 2.90 11.52 -22.97
CA PHE A 128 2.70 12.87 -22.39
C PHE A 128 1.41 13.01 -21.58
N GLY A 129 0.30 12.42 -22.05
CA GLY A 129 -0.97 12.44 -21.32
C GLY A 129 -0.90 11.75 -19.96
N GLN A 130 -0.20 10.62 -19.87
CA GLN A 130 -0.01 9.90 -18.62
C GLN A 130 0.84 10.70 -17.61
N TRP A 131 1.89 11.41 -18.06
CA TRP A 131 2.65 12.35 -17.22
C TRP A 131 1.78 13.51 -16.73
N LEU A 132 0.92 14.05 -17.61
CA LEU A 132 -0.04 15.09 -17.22
C LEU A 132 -1.02 14.58 -16.15
N GLY A 133 -1.58 13.38 -16.35
CA GLY A 133 -2.47 12.74 -15.38
C GLY A 133 -1.79 12.52 -14.03
N LEU A 134 -0.55 12.01 -14.03
CA LEU A 134 0.25 11.88 -12.81
C LEU A 134 0.46 13.23 -12.11
N LEU A 135 0.78 14.29 -12.85
CA LEU A 135 0.93 15.63 -12.28
C LEU A 135 -0.36 16.13 -11.64
N VAL A 136 -1.50 15.99 -12.31
CA VAL A 136 -2.83 16.38 -11.79
C VAL A 136 -3.16 15.61 -10.51
N LEU A 137 -2.90 14.29 -10.48
CA LEU A 137 -3.05 13.46 -9.29
C LEU A 137 -2.18 13.96 -8.13
N LEU A 138 -0.90 14.25 -8.37
CA LEU A 138 0.04 14.74 -7.37
C LEU A 138 -0.41 16.10 -6.80
N VAL A 139 -0.90 17.01 -7.65
CA VAL A 139 -1.48 18.30 -7.20
C VAL A 139 -2.65 18.05 -6.25
N GLY A 140 -3.54 17.11 -6.56
CA GLY A 140 -4.65 16.73 -5.68
C GLY A 140 -4.17 16.21 -4.32
N ILE A 141 -3.22 15.25 -4.31
CA ILE A 141 -2.73 14.64 -3.06
C ILE A 141 -1.94 15.63 -2.21
N PHE A 142 -0.97 16.34 -2.81
CA PHE A 142 -0.19 17.34 -2.08
C PHE A 142 -1.01 18.56 -1.69
N GLY A 143 -2.04 18.91 -2.46
CA GLY A 143 -3.04 19.92 -2.07
C GLY A 143 -3.78 19.54 -0.79
N LEU A 144 -4.22 18.27 -0.65
CA LEU A 144 -4.79 17.76 0.59
C LEU A 144 -3.79 17.83 1.75
N ALA A 145 -2.53 17.45 1.52
CA ALA A 145 -1.47 17.53 2.52
C ALA A 145 -1.26 18.99 2.99
N ALA A 146 -1.14 19.94 2.06
CA ALA A 146 -0.95 21.36 2.34
C ALA A 146 -2.14 21.97 3.12
N TYR A 147 -3.36 21.56 2.78
CA TYR A 147 -4.55 21.98 3.53
C TYR A 147 -4.53 21.48 4.97
N ASN A 148 -4.20 20.19 5.16
CA ASN A 148 -4.15 19.60 6.49
C ASN A 148 -2.99 20.19 7.35
N LEU A 149 -1.87 20.55 6.71
CA LEU A 149 -0.75 21.24 7.38
C LEU A 149 -1.16 22.56 8.05
N ARG A 150 -2.10 23.29 7.47
CA ARG A 150 -2.59 24.57 8.04
C ARG A 150 -3.38 24.39 9.33
N THR A 151 -3.87 23.18 9.60
CA THR A 151 -4.70 22.86 10.78
C THR A 151 -3.91 22.17 11.89
N VAL A 152 -2.64 21.85 11.67
CA VAL A 152 -1.79 21.12 12.62
C VAL A 152 -0.81 22.08 13.31
N THR A 153 -0.89 22.13 14.63
CA THR A 153 0.04 22.87 15.50
C THR A 153 1.15 21.92 15.98
N LEU A 154 2.16 21.71 15.15
CA LEU A 154 3.36 20.94 15.53
C LEU A 154 4.57 21.88 15.55
N GLU A 155 5.53 21.60 16.43
CA GLU A 155 6.84 22.24 16.39
C GLU A 155 7.50 21.99 15.02
N ARG A 156 8.13 23.03 14.47
CA ARG A 156 8.70 23.01 13.10
C ARG A 156 9.71 21.88 12.90
N ASN A 157 10.54 21.58 13.90
CA ASN A 157 11.53 20.51 13.81
C ASN A 157 10.88 19.12 13.76
N THR A 158 9.85 18.89 14.59
CA THR A 158 9.08 17.65 14.57
C THR A 158 8.35 17.44 13.27
N LEU A 159 7.78 18.51 12.71
CA LEU A 159 7.11 18.50 11.41
C LEU A 159 8.09 18.15 10.27
N ASN A 160 9.26 18.82 10.22
CA ASN A 160 10.26 18.55 9.19
C ASN A 160 10.75 17.10 9.24
N MET A 161 10.98 16.55 10.45
CA MET A 161 11.36 15.16 10.61
C MET A 161 10.25 14.20 10.16
N ALA A 162 9.00 14.49 10.50
CA ALA A 162 7.85 13.68 10.08
C ALA A 162 7.69 13.68 8.56
N LEU A 163 7.85 14.82 7.89
CA LEU A 163 7.80 14.95 6.43
C LEU A 163 8.98 14.24 5.74
N GLY A 164 10.19 14.36 6.28
CA GLY A 164 11.35 13.63 5.77
C GLY A 164 11.16 12.11 5.85
N LEU A 165 10.68 11.61 6.99
CA LEU A 165 10.33 10.19 7.16
C LEU A 165 9.19 9.77 6.22
N ALA A 166 8.20 10.64 5.99
CA ALA A 166 7.12 10.36 5.04
C ALA A 166 7.62 10.22 3.61
N LEU A 167 8.50 11.10 3.15
CA LEU A 167 9.13 11.00 1.83
C LEU A 167 9.99 9.74 1.69
N CYS A 168 10.82 9.43 2.69
CA CYS A 168 11.57 8.17 2.72
C CYS A 168 10.64 6.95 2.69
N THR A 169 9.52 7.00 3.44
CA THR A 169 8.52 5.93 3.41
C THR A 169 7.92 5.77 2.01
N GLY A 170 7.57 6.88 1.33
CA GLY A 170 7.06 6.87 -0.04
C GLY A 170 8.06 6.29 -1.06
N LEU A 171 9.34 6.61 -0.90
CA LEU A 171 10.41 6.00 -1.71
C LEU A 171 10.49 4.48 -1.50
N PHE A 172 10.40 4.02 -0.24
CA PHE A 172 10.37 2.59 0.06
C PHE A 172 9.07 1.90 -0.38
N VAL A 173 7.94 2.62 -0.44
CA VAL A 173 6.72 2.13 -1.09
C VAL A 173 6.98 1.85 -2.57
N ALA A 174 7.66 2.74 -3.28
CA ALA A 174 8.02 2.53 -4.67
C ALA A 174 9.01 1.36 -4.83
N PHE A 175 10.02 1.25 -3.98
CA PHE A 175 10.97 0.14 -4.01
C PHE A 175 10.27 -1.21 -3.83
N TYR A 176 9.42 -1.38 -2.81
CA TYR A 176 8.72 -2.65 -2.67
C TYR A 176 7.73 -2.89 -3.81
N THR A 177 6.99 -1.86 -4.27
CA THR A 177 6.02 -2.03 -5.35
C THR A 177 6.70 -2.51 -6.64
N THR A 178 7.83 -1.93 -7.02
CA THR A 178 8.56 -2.34 -8.22
C THR A 178 9.29 -3.66 -8.04
N TYR A 179 9.90 -3.90 -6.87
CA TYR A 179 10.62 -5.14 -6.61
C TYR A 179 9.71 -6.35 -6.44
N ASP A 180 8.55 -6.16 -5.81
CA ASP A 180 7.53 -7.20 -5.70
C ASP A 180 6.91 -7.52 -7.07
N ALA A 181 6.70 -6.52 -7.92
CA ALA A 181 6.30 -6.70 -9.30
C ALA A 181 7.34 -7.49 -10.10
N TYR A 182 8.63 -7.23 -9.88
CA TYR A 182 9.71 -8.06 -10.43
C TYR A 182 9.59 -9.49 -9.91
N GLY A 183 9.46 -9.68 -8.61
CA GLY A 183 9.39 -11.01 -7.99
C GLY A 183 8.21 -11.86 -8.47
N ILE A 184 7.00 -11.28 -8.55
CA ILE A 184 5.82 -12.01 -9.03
C ILE A 184 5.94 -12.36 -10.53
N ARG A 185 6.60 -11.53 -11.35
CA ARG A 185 6.87 -11.81 -12.76
C ARG A 185 7.91 -12.92 -12.97
N GLN A 186 8.80 -13.15 -12.00
CA GLN A 186 9.77 -14.26 -12.02
C GLN A 186 9.17 -15.60 -11.56
N SER A 187 8.02 -15.61 -10.94
CA SER A 187 7.38 -16.83 -10.42
C SER A 187 6.55 -17.50 -11.50
N ILE A 188 6.67 -18.83 -11.63
CA ILE A 188 5.81 -19.65 -12.51
C ILE A 188 4.36 -19.57 -12.00
N ASN A 189 4.17 -19.65 -10.68
CA ASN A 189 2.84 -19.53 -10.08
C ASN A 189 2.75 -18.22 -9.26
N PRO A 190 2.03 -17.20 -9.71
CA PRO A 190 1.92 -15.92 -9.02
C PRO A 190 1.35 -16.05 -7.60
N PHE A 191 0.48 -17.01 -7.35
CA PHE A 191 -0.09 -17.24 -6.02
C PHE A 191 0.93 -17.82 -5.04
N THR A 192 1.91 -18.59 -5.54
CA THR A 192 3.06 -19.04 -4.73
C THR A 192 3.86 -17.84 -4.23
N PHE A 193 4.22 -16.93 -5.14
CA PHE A 193 4.96 -15.72 -4.74
C PHE A 193 4.19 -14.90 -3.72
N ILE A 194 2.88 -14.64 -3.94
CA ILE A 194 2.03 -13.88 -3.02
C ILE A 194 1.98 -14.54 -1.64
N ALA A 195 1.72 -15.85 -1.57
CA ALA A 195 1.61 -16.56 -0.30
C ALA A 195 2.93 -16.54 0.49
N TRP A 196 4.05 -16.80 -0.18
CA TRP A 196 5.37 -16.79 0.45
C TRP A 196 5.81 -15.38 0.84
N LEU A 197 5.49 -14.37 0.05
CA LEU A 197 5.73 -12.97 0.41
C LEU A 197 5.05 -12.63 1.74
N PHE A 198 3.74 -12.91 1.88
CA PHE A 198 3.03 -12.63 3.14
C PHE A 198 3.56 -13.45 4.30
N LEU A 199 3.96 -14.70 4.06
CA LEU A 199 4.54 -15.54 5.11
C LEU A 199 5.86 -14.95 5.62
N VAL A 200 6.82 -14.67 4.74
CA VAL A 200 8.13 -14.14 5.16
C VAL A 200 8.03 -12.74 5.75
N ASP A 201 7.13 -11.90 5.22
CA ASP A 201 6.90 -10.54 5.67
C ASP A 201 6.27 -10.46 7.06
N SER A 202 5.65 -11.54 7.54
CA SER A 202 4.94 -11.59 8.82
C SER A 202 5.86 -11.71 10.06
N PHE A 203 7.14 -12.00 9.91
CA PHE A 203 7.96 -12.40 11.07
C PHE A 203 8.48 -11.25 11.93
N LEU A 204 8.99 -10.17 11.32
CA LEU A 204 9.75 -9.15 12.06
C LEU A 204 8.87 -8.25 12.92
N ILE A 205 7.81 -7.70 12.35
CA ILE A 205 7.01 -6.68 13.01
C ILE A 205 6.30 -7.18 14.27
N PRO A 206 5.76 -8.40 14.35
CA PRO A 206 5.20 -8.92 15.60
C PRO A 206 6.21 -8.95 16.76
N ILE A 207 7.47 -9.32 16.47
CA ILE A 207 8.54 -9.34 17.49
C ILE A 207 8.81 -7.93 18.01
N LEU A 208 8.95 -6.95 17.07
CA LEU A 208 9.16 -5.55 17.43
C LEU A 208 7.96 -4.96 18.18
N ALA A 209 6.74 -5.28 17.75
CA ALA A 209 5.49 -4.84 18.38
C ALA A 209 5.36 -5.38 19.81
N PHE A 210 5.68 -6.64 20.03
CA PHE A 210 5.68 -7.25 21.36
C PHE A 210 6.72 -6.58 22.29
N GLY A 211 7.95 -6.39 21.80
CA GLY A 211 8.98 -5.68 22.53
C GLY A 211 8.58 -4.24 22.88
N TYR A 212 7.97 -3.54 21.92
CA TYR A 212 7.44 -2.18 22.12
C TYR A 212 6.32 -2.16 23.16
N ALA A 213 5.35 -3.06 23.08
CA ALA A 213 4.24 -3.15 24.02
C ALA A 213 4.75 -3.41 25.46
N ARG A 214 5.70 -4.35 25.62
CA ARG A 214 6.30 -4.68 26.90
C ARG A 214 7.05 -3.50 27.52
N ARG A 215 7.84 -2.78 26.72
CA ARG A 215 8.62 -1.60 27.18
C ARG A 215 7.73 -0.45 27.63
N ASN A 216 6.58 -0.27 26.98
CA ASN A 216 5.66 0.85 27.25
C ASN A 216 4.49 0.45 28.17
N GLY A 217 4.48 -0.75 28.76
CA GLY A 217 3.41 -1.20 29.64
C GLY A 217 2.04 -1.31 28.97
N ILE A 218 2.00 -1.53 27.63
CA ILE A 218 0.76 -1.59 26.86
C ILE A 218 0.10 -2.95 27.10
N LEU A 219 -1.10 -2.93 27.66
CA LEU A 219 -1.92 -4.13 27.84
C LEU A 219 -2.54 -4.52 26.50
N LEU A 220 -2.20 -5.71 26.00
CA LEU A 220 -2.76 -6.23 24.75
C LEU A 220 -4.21 -6.70 24.89
N LYS A 221 -4.60 -7.09 26.10
CA LYS A 221 -5.97 -7.55 26.42
C LYS A 221 -6.96 -6.37 26.38
N GLY A 222 -8.13 -6.58 25.78
CA GLY A 222 -9.22 -5.58 25.76
C GLY A 222 -9.15 -4.57 24.60
N GLN A 223 -8.10 -4.59 23.76
CA GLN A 223 -7.96 -3.65 22.64
C GLN A 223 -8.65 -4.11 21.35
N GLY A 224 -9.43 -5.17 21.40
CA GLY A 224 -10.13 -5.73 20.23
C GLY A 224 -9.18 -6.33 19.18
N LEU A 225 -7.94 -6.67 19.55
CA LEU A 225 -6.94 -7.21 18.62
C LEU A 225 -7.34 -8.58 18.05
N LEU A 226 -8.14 -9.36 18.80
CA LEU A 226 -8.59 -10.69 18.38
C LEU A 226 -9.49 -10.66 17.13
N TRP A 227 -10.21 -9.56 16.88
CA TRP A 227 -11.02 -9.42 15.68
C TRP A 227 -10.42 -8.44 14.67
N LYS A 228 -9.75 -7.38 15.16
CA LYS A 228 -9.09 -6.39 14.29
C LYS A 228 -7.88 -6.97 13.56
N GLY A 229 -7.09 -7.82 14.23
CA GLY A 229 -5.96 -8.50 13.61
C GLY A 229 -6.38 -9.34 12.40
N PRO A 230 -7.27 -10.35 12.57
CA PRO A 230 -7.75 -11.17 11.46
C PRO A 230 -8.43 -10.38 10.34
N LEU A 231 -9.31 -9.43 10.68
CA LEU A 231 -9.97 -8.59 9.68
C LEU A 231 -8.94 -7.73 8.92
N GLY A 232 -8.00 -7.11 9.65
CA GLY A 232 -6.93 -6.33 9.04
C GLY A 232 -5.99 -7.19 8.20
N GLY A 233 -5.68 -8.40 8.64
CA GLY A 233 -4.91 -9.38 7.88
C GLY A 233 -5.60 -9.75 6.57
N LEU A 234 -6.90 -10.06 6.62
CA LEU A 234 -7.69 -10.36 5.42
C LEU A 234 -7.72 -9.17 4.44
N LEU A 235 -8.00 -7.96 4.93
CA LEU A 235 -8.00 -6.74 4.11
C LEU A 235 -6.61 -6.47 3.52
N ALA A 236 -5.54 -6.69 4.28
CA ALA A 236 -4.17 -6.52 3.79
C ALA A 236 -3.84 -7.51 2.67
N VAL A 237 -4.11 -8.81 2.86
CA VAL A 237 -3.87 -9.85 1.85
C VAL A 237 -4.70 -9.59 0.60
N SER A 238 -5.99 -9.30 0.75
CA SER A 238 -6.86 -9.05 -0.39
C SER A 238 -6.45 -7.79 -1.15
N SER A 239 -6.16 -6.69 -0.45
CA SER A 239 -5.74 -5.44 -1.09
C SER A 239 -4.37 -5.58 -1.77
N PHE A 240 -3.38 -6.04 -1.04
CA PHE A 240 -2.00 -6.12 -1.56
C PHE A 240 -1.82 -7.27 -2.55
N GLY A 241 -2.49 -8.40 -2.34
CA GLY A 241 -2.50 -9.51 -3.30
C GLY A 241 -3.14 -9.09 -4.64
N SER A 242 -4.22 -8.30 -4.61
CA SER A 242 -4.84 -7.78 -5.83
C SER A 242 -3.91 -6.85 -6.60
N ILE A 243 -3.21 -5.92 -5.93
CA ILE A 243 -2.27 -5.03 -6.63
C ILE A 243 -1.07 -5.80 -7.18
N LEU A 244 -0.58 -6.82 -6.48
CA LEU A 244 0.49 -7.69 -6.99
C LEU A 244 0.07 -8.43 -8.26
N LEU A 245 -1.15 -8.97 -8.29
CA LEU A 245 -1.69 -9.59 -9.51
C LEU A 245 -1.86 -8.56 -10.63
N ALA A 246 -2.32 -7.35 -10.32
CA ALA A 246 -2.42 -6.28 -11.31
C ALA A 246 -1.07 -5.95 -11.94
N THR A 247 -0.01 -5.81 -11.13
CA THR A 247 1.35 -5.54 -11.63
C THR A 247 1.98 -6.70 -12.40
N ARG A 248 1.46 -7.92 -12.26
CA ARG A 248 1.81 -9.07 -13.10
C ARG A 248 1.19 -8.96 -14.49
N LEU A 249 -0.07 -8.55 -14.52
CA LEU A 249 -0.90 -8.57 -15.73
C LEU A 249 -0.67 -7.37 -16.64
N ASP A 250 -0.24 -6.23 -16.07
CA ASP A 250 -0.09 -4.97 -16.80
C ASP A 250 1.02 -4.10 -16.20
N LYS A 251 1.14 -2.86 -16.68
CA LYS A 251 2.16 -1.89 -16.28
C LYS A 251 2.12 -1.59 -14.78
N VAL A 252 3.26 -1.62 -14.15
CA VAL A 252 3.42 -1.40 -12.70
C VAL A 252 3.09 0.04 -12.33
N GLY A 253 3.50 1.00 -13.18
CA GLY A 253 3.25 2.42 -12.96
C GLY A 253 1.75 2.76 -12.98
N GLU A 254 1.01 2.24 -13.95
CA GLU A 254 -0.45 2.44 -14.07
C GLU A 254 -1.19 1.81 -12.89
N ALA A 255 -0.90 0.56 -12.54
CA ALA A 255 -1.48 -0.10 -11.38
C ALA A 255 -1.23 0.68 -10.07
N ALA A 256 -0.04 1.27 -9.90
CA ALA A 256 0.28 2.09 -8.74
C ALA A 256 -0.56 3.37 -8.69
N ILE A 257 -0.77 4.04 -9.83
CA ILE A 257 -1.60 5.26 -9.93
C ILE A 257 -3.07 4.94 -9.66
N LEU A 258 -3.61 3.88 -10.26
CA LEU A 258 -4.99 3.43 -10.05
C LEU A 258 -5.27 3.13 -8.57
N ARG A 259 -4.32 2.54 -7.85
CA ARG A 259 -4.43 2.29 -6.41
C ARG A 259 -4.59 3.57 -5.59
N GLU A 260 -4.14 4.73 -6.08
CA GLU A 260 -4.29 6.01 -5.36
C GLU A 260 -5.75 6.47 -5.26
N THR A 261 -6.67 5.91 -6.02
CA THR A 261 -8.12 6.06 -5.80
C THR A 261 -8.54 5.67 -4.38
N SER A 262 -7.71 4.92 -3.66
CA SER A 262 -7.90 4.62 -2.23
C SER A 262 -8.13 5.86 -1.37
N VAL A 263 -7.57 7.01 -1.73
CA VAL A 263 -7.76 8.29 -1.00
C VAL A 263 -9.22 8.73 -1.09
N ILE A 264 -9.86 8.53 -2.23
CA ILE A 264 -11.27 8.87 -2.47
C ILE A 264 -12.17 7.95 -1.65
N PHE A 265 -11.93 6.65 -1.72
CA PHE A 265 -12.68 5.67 -0.94
C PHE A 265 -12.51 5.88 0.58
N ALA A 266 -11.30 6.25 1.03
CA ALA A 266 -11.06 6.59 2.43
C ALA A 266 -11.88 7.81 2.87
N ALA A 267 -12.01 8.84 2.02
CA ALA A 267 -12.83 9.99 2.30
C ALA A 267 -14.34 9.68 2.27
N LEU A 268 -14.79 8.84 1.33
CA LEU A 268 -16.18 8.34 1.29
C LEU A 268 -16.52 7.54 2.55
N ILE A 269 -15.65 6.64 2.99
CA ILE A 269 -15.82 5.88 4.24
C ILE A 269 -15.84 6.85 5.43
N GLY A 270 -14.95 7.85 5.46
CA GLY A 270 -14.94 8.90 6.47
C GLY A 270 -16.24 9.67 6.55
N TRP A 271 -16.78 10.06 5.40
CA TRP A 271 -18.06 10.78 5.32
C TRP A 271 -19.26 9.91 5.71
N LEU A 272 -19.39 8.72 5.12
CA LEU A 272 -20.57 7.86 5.30
C LEU A 272 -20.63 7.21 6.69
N PHE A 273 -19.50 6.67 7.18
CA PHE A 273 -19.46 5.88 8.41
C PHE A 273 -18.96 6.65 9.63
N LEU A 274 -18.02 7.60 9.42
CA LEU A 274 -17.43 8.37 10.51
C LEU A 274 -18.10 9.76 10.64
N LYS A 275 -19.08 10.09 9.77
CA LYS A 275 -19.79 11.38 9.73
C LYS A 275 -18.86 12.60 9.65
N GLU A 276 -17.68 12.43 9.03
CA GLU A 276 -16.73 13.51 8.80
C GLU A 276 -17.28 14.47 7.75
N ARG A 277 -17.18 15.80 7.98
CA ARG A 277 -17.59 16.79 6.98
C ARG A 277 -16.50 16.92 5.92
N VAL A 278 -16.87 16.72 4.67
CA VAL A 278 -16.00 16.98 3.52
C VAL A 278 -16.24 18.40 3.04
N GLY A 279 -15.31 19.30 3.33
CA GLY A 279 -15.39 20.68 2.87
C GLY A 279 -15.11 20.81 1.35
N PRO A 280 -15.48 21.96 0.72
CA PRO A 280 -15.36 22.15 -0.74
C PRO A 280 -13.91 22.01 -1.24
N TYR A 281 -12.94 22.45 -0.46
CA TYR A 281 -11.52 22.31 -0.83
C TYR A 281 -11.08 20.83 -0.90
N ARG A 282 -11.49 20.01 0.10
CA ARG A 282 -11.20 18.56 0.07
C ARG A 282 -11.86 17.90 -1.12
N LEU A 283 -13.10 18.27 -1.44
CA LEU A 283 -13.81 17.75 -2.60
C LEU A 283 -13.07 18.10 -3.90
N ALA A 284 -12.64 19.36 -4.07
CA ALA A 284 -11.87 19.79 -5.25
C ALA A 284 -10.55 19.01 -5.40
N MET A 285 -9.79 18.80 -4.31
CA MET A 285 -8.55 18.02 -4.36
C MET A 285 -8.81 16.54 -4.70
N MET A 286 -9.88 15.96 -4.17
CA MET A 286 -10.30 14.60 -4.51
C MET A 286 -10.73 14.48 -5.96
N SER A 287 -11.43 15.49 -6.51
CA SER A 287 -11.78 15.53 -7.93
C SER A 287 -10.53 15.58 -8.83
N LEU A 288 -9.48 16.30 -8.42
CA LEU A 288 -8.19 16.29 -9.13
C LEU A 288 -7.53 14.91 -9.11
N ILE A 289 -7.59 14.18 -7.99
CA ILE A 289 -7.06 12.82 -7.92
C ILE A 289 -7.81 11.90 -8.91
N VAL A 290 -9.16 11.96 -8.95
CA VAL A 290 -9.96 11.20 -9.92
C VAL A 290 -9.59 11.57 -11.35
N LEU A 291 -9.54 12.86 -11.64
CA LEU A 291 -9.22 13.37 -12.97
C LEU A 291 -7.82 12.91 -13.41
N GLY A 292 -6.83 12.97 -12.51
CA GLY A 292 -5.48 12.48 -12.80
C GLY A 292 -5.45 11.00 -13.15
N VAL A 293 -6.16 10.16 -12.38
CA VAL A 293 -6.28 8.71 -12.67
C VAL A 293 -6.96 8.49 -14.02
N VAL A 294 -8.08 9.17 -14.31
CA VAL A 294 -8.79 9.05 -15.59
C VAL A 294 -7.90 9.46 -16.77
N ILE A 295 -7.16 10.58 -16.64
CA ILE A 295 -6.22 11.00 -17.68
C ILE A 295 -5.16 9.93 -17.93
N VAL A 296 -4.57 9.33 -16.89
CA VAL A 296 -3.56 8.27 -17.06
C VAL A 296 -4.15 7.08 -17.82
N GLU A 297 -5.32 6.62 -17.43
CA GLU A 297 -5.96 5.41 -17.97
C GLU A 297 -6.41 5.58 -19.45
N PHE A 298 -6.84 6.77 -19.84
CA PHE A 298 -7.35 7.04 -21.19
C PHE A 298 -6.38 7.82 -22.08
N SER A 299 -5.09 7.87 -21.74
CA SER A 299 -4.06 8.59 -22.51
C SER A 299 -3.13 7.66 -23.29
N ASP A 300 -3.58 6.49 -23.68
CA ASP A 300 -2.81 5.56 -24.52
C ASP A 300 -2.68 6.06 -25.98
#